data_ef9208bc9d63521ed0b5e99b17c151a5
#
_entry.id   ef9208bc9d63521ed0b5e99b17c151a5
#
_cell.length_a   1.000
_cell.length_b   1.000
_cell.length_c   1.000
_cell.angle_alpha   90.00
_cell.angle_beta   90.00
_cell.angle_gamma   90.00
#
_symmetry.space_group_name_H-M   'P 1'
#
loop_
_entity.id
_entity.type
_entity.pdbx_description
1 polymer ?
#
loop_
_entity_poly.entity_id
_entity_poly.type
_entity_poly.pdbx_seq_one_letter_code
_entity_poly.pdbx_strand_id
1 'polypeptide(L)'
;LGIYALWGVSTTFAFWPACVKAVRVMSDEDNQGKAYGFFEGMQSVAGVVTSLVAVGIFNWGASGAGNEVLAMKYVILFYSYVNIAIGIVALFTVEDDKMVLESDKVSFKGLRKVLKNPAVWIICLVSFCNHVFCLSIYYYIPYVTDILGAVVAFGAMMGVLRKFGSIGGNIIGGYLADRFG
;
A
#
# COMPACT_ATOMS: atom_id res chain seq x y z
N LEU A 1 -11.98 -17.13 5.56
CA LEU A 1 -12.25 -15.93 6.39
C LEU A 1 -11.09 -15.67 7.37
N GLY A 2 -10.63 -16.68 8.13
CA GLY A 2 -9.56 -16.54 9.12
C GLY A 2 -8.25 -16.00 8.58
N ILE A 3 -7.80 -16.47 7.41
CA ILE A 3 -6.57 -16.00 6.74
C ILE A 3 -6.67 -14.50 6.38
N TYR A 4 -7.80 -14.06 5.86
CA TYR A 4 -8.02 -12.65 5.53
C TYR A 4 -8.05 -11.77 6.79
N ALA A 5 -8.64 -12.27 7.88
CA ALA A 5 -8.64 -11.56 9.16
C ALA A 5 -7.22 -11.39 9.72
N LEU A 6 -6.42 -12.47 9.74
CA LEU A 6 -5.01 -12.44 10.14
C LEU A 6 -4.20 -11.49 9.27
N TRP A 7 -4.39 -11.52 7.96
CA TRP A 7 -3.71 -10.62 7.05
C TRP A 7 -4.09 -9.16 7.31
N GLY A 8 -5.37 -8.85 7.47
CA GLY A 8 -5.82 -7.50 7.80
C GLY A 8 -5.22 -6.99 9.11
N VAL A 9 -5.23 -7.81 10.16
CA VAL A 9 -4.64 -7.46 11.46
C VAL A 9 -3.13 -7.22 11.35
N SER A 10 -2.39 -8.13 10.73
CA SER A 10 -0.93 -8.01 10.61
C SER A 10 -0.52 -6.80 9.76
N THR A 11 -1.24 -6.53 8.68
CA THR A 11 -0.95 -5.38 7.81
C THR A 11 -1.25 -4.06 8.51
N THR A 12 -2.39 -3.95 9.18
CA THR A 12 -2.84 -2.70 9.79
C THR A 12 -2.09 -2.38 11.08
N PHE A 13 -1.83 -3.37 11.94
CA PHE A 13 -1.27 -3.12 13.27
C PHE A 13 0.26 -3.32 13.35
N ALA A 14 0.85 -4.12 12.48
CA ALA A 14 2.29 -4.38 12.52
C ALA A 14 3.03 -3.70 11.35
N PHE A 15 2.67 -4.03 10.13
CA PHE A 15 3.43 -3.60 8.95
C PHE A 15 3.32 -2.09 8.70
N TRP A 16 2.11 -1.53 8.66
CA TRP A 16 1.90 -0.14 8.30
C TRP A 16 2.52 0.85 9.30
N PRO A 17 2.32 0.71 10.62
CA PRO A 17 3.00 1.56 11.60
C PRO A 17 4.52 1.47 11.55
N ALA A 18 5.08 0.27 11.29
CA ALA A 18 6.53 0.10 11.15
C ALA A 18 7.07 0.87 9.92
N CYS A 19 6.39 0.79 8.77
CA CYS A 19 6.76 1.56 7.57
C CYS A 19 6.70 3.07 7.81
N VAL A 20 5.62 3.56 8.42
CA VAL A 20 5.45 4.99 8.76
C VAL A 20 6.57 5.45 9.68
N LYS A 21 6.88 4.66 10.70
CA LYS A 21 7.98 4.97 11.63
C LYS A 21 9.33 4.99 10.91
N ALA A 22 9.61 4.03 10.05
CA ALA A 22 10.85 3.96 9.28
C ALA A 22 11.04 5.22 8.41
N VAL A 23 10.03 5.62 7.65
CA VAL A 23 10.07 6.83 6.81
C VAL A 23 10.31 8.07 7.67
N ARG A 24 9.65 8.18 8.83
CA ARG A 24 9.83 9.32 9.74
C ARG A 24 11.25 9.41 10.31
N VAL A 25 11.85 8.30 10.69
CA VAL A 25 13.21 8.25 11.24
C VAL A 25 14.28 8.54 10.18
N MET A 26 14.01 8.16 8.93
CA MET A 26 14.93 8.36 7.81
C MET A 26 14.81 9.74 7.16
N SER A 27 13.84 10.55 7.54
CA SER A 27 13.61 11.89 6.97
C SER A 27 13.82 12.98 8.00
N ASP A 28 14.32 14.13 7.55
CA ASP A 28 14.41 15.35 8.36
C ASP A 28 13.00 15.91 8.63
N GLU A 29 12.84 16.66 9.74
CA GLU A 29 11.54 17.21 10.13
C GLU A 29 10.92 18.11 9.04
N ASP A 30 11.74 18.88 8.34
CA ASP A 30 11.31 19.82 7.29
C ASP A 30 10.96 19.15 5.94
N ASN A 31 11.30 17.86 5.74
CA ASN A 31 11.10 17.14 4.49
C ASN A 31 10.25 15.88 4.65
N GLN A 32 9.48 15.78 5.70
CA GLN A 32 8.67 14.58 5.96
C GLN A 32 7.60 14.34 4.88
N GLY A 33 6.93 15.39 4.41
CA GLY A 33 5.93 15.27 3.35
C GLY A 33 6.52 14.72 2.06
N LYS A 34 7.70 15.21 1.65
CA LYS A 34 8.41 14.68 0.46
C LYS A 34 8.82 13.22 0.64
N ALA A 35 9.31 12.86 1.84
CA ALA A 35 9.71 11.49 2.13
C ALA A 35 8.52 10.51 2.06
N TYR A 36 7.38 10.88 2.63
CA TYR A 36 6.16 10.08 2.53
C TYR A 36 5.63 10.05 1.09
N GLY A 37 5.61 11.18 0.40
CA GLY A 37 5.19 11.24 -1.00
C GLY A 37 6.06 10.39 -1.92
N PHE A 38 7.38 10.40 -1.70
CA PHE A 38 8.32 9.54 -2.42
C PHE A 38 8.13 8.06 -2.08
N PHE A 39 7.97 7.71 -0.80
CA PHE A 39 7.70 6.35 -0.36
C PHE A 39 6.43 5.77 -1.02
N GLU A 40 5.33 6.49 -0.96
CA GLU A 40 4.06 6.10 -1.58
C GLU A 40 4.16 6.06 -3.12
N GLY A 41 4.89 7.00 -3.72
CA GLY A 41 5.15 7.00 -5.16
C GLY A 41 5.94 5.76 -5.60
N MET A 42 7.02 5.44 -4.89
CA MET A 42 7.84 4.25 -5.18
C MET A 42 7.09 2.94 -4.92
N GLN A 43 6.24 2.88 -3.88
CA GLN A 43 5.34 1.76 -3.66
C GLN A 43 4.40 1.55 -4.87
N SER A 44 3.90 2.62 -5.45
CA SER A 44 3.06 2.55 -6.66
C SER A 44 3.85 2.05 -7.87
N VAL A 45 5.10 2.50 -8.06
CA VAL A 45 6.00 2.00 -9.12
C VAL A 45 6.25 0.51 -8.94
N ALA A 46 6.64 0.08 -7.75
CA ALA A 46 6.85 -1.33 -7.43
C ALA A 46 5.59 -2.17 -7.70
N GLY A 47 4.41 -1.62 -7.37
CA GLY A 47 3.12 -2.26 -7.66
C GLY A 47 2.85 -2.42 -9.17
N VAL A 48 3.22 -1.44 -10.00
CA VAL A 48 3.11 -1.56 -11.47
C VAL A 48 4.05 -2.64 -11.99
N VAL A 49 5.32 -2.61 -11.59
CA VAL A 49 6.33 -3.58 -12.05
C VAL A 49 5.93 -5.01 -11.67
N THR A 50 5.57 -5.24 -10.42
CA THR A 50 5.15 -6.57 -9.95
C THR A 50 3.87 -7.04 -10.62
N SER A 51 2.93 -6.13 -10.92
CA SER A 51 1.70 -6.48 -11.65
C SER A 51 1.99 -6.88 -13.09
N LEU A 52 2.90 -6.18 -13.79
CA LEU A 52 3.29 -6.53 -15.16
C LEU A 52 3.97 -7.89 -15.21
N VAL A 53 4.87 -8.19 -14.27
CA VAL A 53 5.50 -9.51 -14.14
C VAL A 53 4.46 -10.59 -13.86
N ALA A 54 3.51 -10.33 -12.97
CA ALA A 54 2.43 -11.27 -12.65
C ALA A 54 1.54 -11.59 -13.87
N VAL A 55 1.20 -10.57 -14.67
CA VAL A 55 0.47 -10.76 -15.95
C VAL A 55 1.30 -11.59 -16.93
N GLY A 56 2.60 -11.35 -17.03
CA GLY A 56 3.50 -12.16 -17.85
C GLY A 56 3.52 -13.64 -17.43
N ILE A 57 3.63 -13.90 -16.14
CA ILE A 57 3.59 -15.26 -15.56
C ILE A 57 2.23 -15.93 -15.83
N PHE A 58 1.15 -15.19 -15.65
CA PHE A 58 -0.20 -15.71 -15.92
C PHE A 58 -0.36 -16.11 -17.40
N ASN A 59 0.02 -15.22 -18.33
CA ASN A 59 -0.08 -15.50 -19.77
C ASN A 59 0.80 -16.70 -20.17
N TRP A 60 2.02 -16.78 -19.64
CA TRP A 60 2.90 -17.92 -19.88
C TRP A 60 2.31 -19.24 -19.35
N GLY A 61 1.79 -19.22 -18.11
CA GLY A 61 1.15 -20.39 -17.50
C GLY A 61 -0.12 -20.82 -18.23
N ALA A 62 -0.96 -19.86 -18.63
CA ALA A 62 -2.19 -20.15 -19.38
C ALA A 62 -1.91 -20.72 -20.78
N SER A 63 -0.91 -20.18 -21.48
CA SER A 63 -0.51 -20.65 -22.83
C SER A 63 0.15 -22.03 -22.78
N GLY A 64 0.96 -22.31 -21.76
CA GLY A 64 1.72 -23.56 -21.66
C GLY A 64 0.91 -24.74 -21.09
N ALA A 65 0.04 -24.48 -20.13
CA ALA A 65 -0.72 -25.54 -19.44
C ALA A 65 -2.18 -25.66 -19.90
N GLY A 66 -2.69 -24.69 -20.64
CA GLY A 66 -4.10 -24.66 -21.07
C GLY A 66 -5.10 -24.57 -19.90
N ASN A 67 -4.62 -24.22 -18.70
CA ASN A 67 -5.41 -24.22 -17.48
C ASN A 67 -5.19 -22.93 -16.68
N GLU A 68 -6.18 -22.07 -16.69
CA GLU A 68 -6.15 -20.77 -15.99
C GLU A 68 -5.97 -20.91 -14.46
N VAL A 69 -6.48 -21.98 -13.86
CA VAL A 69 -6.33 -22.25 -12.42
C VAL A 69 -4.86 -22.50 -12.08
N LEU A 70 -4.14 -23.23 -12.93
CA LEU A 70 -2.72 -23.49 -12.75
C LEU A 70 -1.90 -22.22 -12.95
N ALA A 71 -2.24 -21.42 -13.96
CA ALA A 71 -1.62 -20.12 -14.19
C ALA A 71 -1.78 -19.18 -12.98
N MET A 72 -2.98 -19.15 -12.37
CA MET A 72 -3.22 -18.36 -11.16
C MET A 72 -2.39 -18.85 -9.96
N LYS A 73 -2.17 -20.16 -9.81
CA LYS A 73 -1.28 -20.70 -8.77
C LYS A 73 0.15 -20.19 -8.92
N TYR A 74 0.69 -20.11 -10.14
CA TYR A 74 2.02 -19.55 -10.37
C TYR A 74 2.11 -18.08 -9.97
N VAL A 75 1.08 -17.29 -10.25
CA VAL A 75 1.01 -15.89 -9.81
C VAL A 75 1.00 -15.78 -8.27
N ILE A 76 0.22 -16.62 -7.59
CA ILE A 76 0.17 -16.64 -6.12
C ILE A 76 1.55 -17.02 -5.54
N LEU A 77 2.20 -18.04 -6.09
CA LEU A 77 3.54 -18.45 -5.68
C LEU A 77 4.57 -17.33 -5.92
N PHE A 78 4.50 -16.65 -7.06
CA PHE A 78 5.36 -15.51 -7.36
C PHE A 78 5.24 -14.42 -6.27
N TYR A 79 4.03 -13.98 -5.96
CA TYR A 79 3.83 -12.98 -4.90
C TYR A 79 4.30 -13.48 -3.53
N SER A 80 4.11 -14.75 -3.21
CA SER A 80 4.57 -15.34 -1.97
C SER A 80 6.09 -15.31 -1.86
N TYR A 81 6.80 -15.71 -2.90
CA TYR A 81 8.28 -15.67 -2.95
C TYR A 81 8.82 -14.24 -2.87
N VAL A 82 8.22 -13.30 -3.59
CA VAL A 82 8.61 -11.89 -3.54
C VAL A 82 8.44 -11.33 -2.11
N ASN A 83 7.33 -11.62 -1.44
CA ASN A 83 7.10 -11.17 -0.07
C ASN A 83 8.12 -11.79 0.92
N ILE A 84 8.41 -13.08 0.80
CA ILE A 84 9.43 -13.74 1.63
C ILE A 84 10.81 -13.12 1.40
N ALA A 85 11.21 -12.93 0.14
CA ALA A 85 12.49 -12.33 -0.21
C ALA A 85 12.64 -10.91 0.36
N ILE A 86 11.59 -10.07 0.21
CA ILE A 86 11.58 -8.72 0.78
C ILE A 86 11.65 -8.77 2.31
N GLY A 87 10.93 -9.70 2.95
CA GLY A 87 11.01 -9.90 4.40
C GLY A 87 12.41 -10.24 4.88
N ILE A 88 13.10 -11.13 4.17
CA ILE A 88 14.50 -11.49 4.45
C ILE A 88 15.42 -10.29 4.29
N VAL A 89 15.30 -9.54 3.18
CA VAL A 89 16.10 -8.33 2.96
C VAL A 89 15.85 -7.31 4.06
N ALA A 90 14.60 -7.10 4.47
CA ALA A 90 14.27 -6.17 5.55
C ALA A 90 14.93 -6.55 6.89
N LEU A 91 15.03 -7.83 7.21
CA LEU A 91 15.72 -8.29 8.43
C LEU A 91 17.20 -7.92 8.46
N PHE A 92 17.86 -7.81 7.31
CA PHE A 92 19.29 -7.47 7.23
C PHE A 92 19.56 -5.98 7.00
N THR A 93 18.58 -5.23 6.51
CA THR A 93 18.76 -3.81 6.15
C THR A 93 18.19 -2.84 7.17
N VAL A 94 17.22 -3.28 7.98
CA VAL A 94 16.61 -2.41 9.00
C VAL A 94 17.40 -2.50 10.30
N GLU A 95 18.13 -1.44 10.65
CA GLU A 95 18.86 -1.33 11.91
C GLU A 95 17.90 -0.93 13.04
N ASP A 96 17.74 -1.79 14.05
CA ASP A 96 16.82 -1.56 15.18
C ASP A 96 17.27 -0.40 16.10
N ASP A 97 18.56 -0.16 16.24
CA ASP A 97 19.12 0.77 17.22
C ASP A 97 18.75 2.25 16.98
N LYS A 98 18.45 2.62 15.75
CA LYS A 98 18.03 4.01 15.42
C LYS A 98 16.54 4.25 15.60
N MET A 99 15.77 3.20 15.83
CA MET A 99 14.31 3.26 15.86
C MET A 99 13.68 3.40 17.24
N VAL A 100 14.45 3.23 18.31
CA VAL A 100 13.92 3.24 19.68
C VAL A 100 14.41 4.47 20.43
N LEU A 101 13.69 5.58 20.29
CA LEU A 101 13.78 6.67 21.28
C LEU A 101 13.01 6.23 22.53
N GLU A 102 13.60 6.40 23.73
CA GLU A 102 12.93 6.06 25.01
C GLU A 102 11.58 6.76 25.20
N SER A 103 11.39 7.89 24.52
CA SER A 103 10.11 8.62 24.47
C SER A 103 8.99 7.90 23.73
N ASP A 104 9.29 6.89 22.92
CA ASP A 104 8.33 6.19 22.05
C ASP A 104 7.65 4.99 22.73
N LYS A 105 7.91 4.74 24.01
CA LYS A 105 7.20 3.67 24.74
C LYS A 105 5.72 4.01 24.84
N VAL A 106 4.91 3.16 24.20
CA VAL A 106 3.46 3.30 24.23
C VAL A 106 2.96 3.29 25.67
N SER A 107 2.52 4.45 26.16
CA SER A 107 1.93 4.59 27.49
C SER A 107 0.41 4.64 27.36
N PHE A 108 -0.31 3.89 28.18
CA PHE A 108 -1.79 3.98 28.23
C PHE A 108 -2.28 5.40 28.55
N LYS A 109 -1.51 6.18 29.32
CA LYS A 109 -1.81 7.60 29.57
C LYS A 109 -1.65 8.45 28.31
N GLY A 110 -0.62 8.18 27.50
CA GLY A 110 -0.39 8.81 26.21
C GLY A 110 -1.53 8.50 25.23
N LEU A 111 -1.92 7.24 25.11
CA LEU A 111 -3.03 6.81 24.27
C LEU A 111 -4.35 7.54 24.61
N ARG A 112 -4.66 7.64 25.90
CA ARG A 112 -5.86 8.36 26.34
C ARG A 112 -5.80 9.87 26.02
N LYS A 113 -4.60 10.48 26.08
CA LYS A 113 -4.41 11.89 25.71
C LYS A 113 -4.63 12.10 24.20
N VAL A 114 -4.10 11.20 23.37
CA VAL A 114 -4.28 11.22 21.92
C VAL A 114 -5.77 11.07 21.56
N LEU A 115 -6.48 10.12 22.14
CA LEU A 115 -7.90 9.89 21.90
C LEU A 115 -8.80 11.06 22.35
N LYS A 116 -8.35 11.89 23.28
CA LYS A 116 -9.07 13.10 23.70
C LYS A 116 -8.84 14.31 22.79
N ASN A 117 -7.84 14.26 21.93
CA ASN A 117 -7.54 15.37 21.03
C ASN A 117 -8.50 15.35 19.82
N PRO A 118 -9.32 16.38 19.60
CA PRO A 118 -10.27 16.44 18.49
C PRO A 118 -9.57 16.42 17.11
N ALA A 119 -8.35 16.95 17.00
CA ALA A 119 -7.58 16.91 15.76
C ALA A 119 -7.32 15.48 15.28
N VAL A 120 -7.09 14.53 16.19
CA VAL A 120 -6.90 13.12 15.86
C VAL A 120 -8.14 12.53 15.20
N TRP A 121 -9.33 12.87 15.71
CA TRP A 121 -10.59 12.39 15.13
C TRP A 121 -10.86 12.97 13.74
N ILE A 122 -10.50 14.23 13.51
CA ILE A 122 -10.59 14.86 12.18
C ILE A 122 -9.66 14.14 11.20
N ILE A 123 -8.40 13.87 11.59
CA ILE A 123 -7.45 13.12 10.75
C ILE A 123 -7.98 11.70 10.47
N CYS A 124 -8.50 11.02 11.49
CA CYS A 124 -9.11 9.70 11.31
C CYS A 124 -10.30 9.73 10.34
N LEU A 125 -11.17 10.73 10.45
CA LEU A 125 -12.32 10.88 9.56
C LEU A 125 -11.88 11.15 8.11
N VAL A 126 -10.92 12.05 7.90
CA VAL A 126 -10.36 12.34 6.57
C VAL A 126 -9.72 11.07 5.98
N SER A 127 -8.91 10.36 6.77
CA SER A 127 -8.28 9.10 6.34
C SER A 127 -9.32 8.03 6.02
N PHE A 128 -10.38 7.92 6.79
CA PHE A 128 -11.49 7.01 6.56
C PHE A 128 -12.20 7.32 5.23
N CYS A 129 -12.59 8.59 5.01
CA CYS A 129 -13.22 9.01 3.77
C CYS A 129 -12.34 8.75 2.55
N ASN A 130 -11.05 9.05 2.65
CA ASN A 130 -10.09 8.76 1.58
C ASN A 130 -9.98 7.26 1.29
N HIS A 131 -9.96 6.42 2.32
CA HIS A 131 -9.91 4.96 2.16
C HIS A 131 -11.18 4.40 1.51
N VAL A 132 -12.34 4.85 1.94
CA VAL A 132 -13.63 4.48 1.33
C VAL A 132 -13.67 4.87 -0.15
N PHE A 133 -13.20 6.07 -0.47
CA PHE A 133 -13.08 6.51 -1.87
C PHE A 133 -12.14 5.61 -2.67
N CYS A 134 -10.97 5.27 -2.13
CA CYS A 134 -10.03 4.36 -2.78
C CYS A 134 -10.58 2.95 -2.99
N LEU A 135 -11.39 2.44 -2.05
CA LEU A 135 -12.02 1.13 -2.15
C LEU A 135 -13.16 1.10 -3.18
N SER A 136 -13.80 2.23 -3.47
CA SER A 136 -14.92 2.30 -4.43
C SER A 136 -14.53 1.80 -5.83
N ILE A 137 -13.26 1.90 -6.20
CA ILE A 137 -12.76 1.44 -7.51
C ILE A 137 -12.96 -0.08 -7.71
N TYR A 138 -12.95 -0.88 -6.63
CA TYR A 138 -13.22 -2.31 -6.72
C TYR A 138 -14.65 -2.62 -7.12
N TYR A 139 -15.56 -1.68 -6.94
CA TYR A 139 -16.97 -1.79 -7.38
C TYR A 139 -17.18 -1.15 -8.76
N TYR A 140 -16.35 -0.18 -9.13
CA TYR A 140 -16.43 0.46 -10.44
C TYR A 140 -16.14 -0.50 -11.59
N ILE A 141 -15.11 -1.33 -11.43
CA ILE A 141 -14.69 -2.25 -12.49
C ILE A 141 -15.80 -3.27 -12.81
N PRO A 142 -16.34 -4.05 -11.84
CA PRO A 142 -17.46 -4.93 -12.10
C PRO A 142 -18.71 -4.20 -12.64
N TYR A 143 -19.01 -3.01 -12.12
CA TYR A 143 -20.15 -2.24 -12.60
C TYR A 143 -20.02 -1.88 -14.09
N VAL A 144 -18.86 -1.42 -14.50
CA VAL A 144 -18.61 -1.03 -15.90
C VAL A 144 -18.56 -2.25 -16.83
N THR A 145 -18.03 -3.37 -16.38
CA THR A 145 -17.97 -4.61 -17.18
C THR A 145 -19.33 -5.31 -17.24
N ASP A 146 -20.01 -5.47 -16.11
CA ASP A 146 -21.17 -6.34 -16.01
C ASP A 146 -22.48 -5.61 -16.38
N ILE A 147 -22.55 -4.30 -16.09
CA ILE A 147 -23.77 -3.51 -16.31
C ILE A 147 -23.67 -2.66 -17.59
N LEU A 148 -22.53 -2.02 -17.83
CA LEU A 148 -22.32 -1.19 -19.02
C LEU A 148 -21.76 -1.96 -20.23
N GLY A 149 -21.43 -3.26 -20.07
CA GLY A 149 -20.95 -4.11 -21.14
C GLY A 149 -19.57 -3.75 -21.68
N ALA A 150 -18.76 -3.01 -20.89
CA ALA A 150 -17.42 -2.67 -21.32
C ALA A 150 -16.49 -3.89 -21.37
N VAL A 151 -15.55 -3.87 -22.30
CA VAL A 151 -14.56 -4.94 -22.43
C VAL A 151 -13.71 -5.07 -21.17
N VAL A 152 -13.40 -6.30 -20.75
CA VAL A 152 -12.56 -6.58 -19.55
C VAL A 152 -11.24 -5.81 -19.59
N ALA A 153 -10.66 -5.59 -20.76
CA ALA A 153 -9.47 -4.77 -20.96
C ALA A 153 -9.62 -3.32 -20.46
N PHE A 154 -10.83 -2.76 -20.46
CA PHE A 154 -11.08 -1.43 -19.92
C PHE A 154 -10.88 -1.39 -18.40
N GLY A 155 -11.35 -2.41 -17.68
CA GLY A 155 -11.10 -2.54 -16.24
C GLY A 155 -9.62 -2.60 -15.88
N ALA A 156 -8.86 -3.38 -16.63
CA ALA A 156 -7.40 -3.47 -16.48
C ALA A 156 -6.73 -2.11 -16.74
N MET A 157 -7.13 -1.40 -17.80
CA MET A 157 -6.61 -0.08 -18.15
C MET A 157 -6.90 0.97 -17.05
N MET A 158 -8.08 0.95 -16.43
CA MET A 158 -8.43 1.81 -15.31
C MET A 158 -7.54 1.56 -14.08
N GLY A 159 -7.21 0.29 -13.81
CA GLY A 159 -6.25 -0.07 -12.76
C GLY A 159 -4.86 0.52 -12.99
N VAL A 160 -4.38 0.47 -14.23
CA VAL A 160 -3.08 1.03 -14.64
C VAL A 160 -3.10 2.56 -14.53
N LEU A 161 -4.11 3.23 -15.07
CA LEU A 161 -4.26 4.70 -15.00
C LEU A 161 -4.29 5.20 -13.56
N ARG A 162 -4.99 4.49 -12.67
CA ARG A 162 -5.00 4.80 -11.24
C ARG A 162 -3.59 4.77 -10.63
N LYS A 163 -2.79 3.76 -10.97
CA LYS A 163 -1.41 3.64 -10.46
C LYS A 163 -0.53 4.79 -10.95
N PHE A 164 -0.62 5.17 -12.21
CA PHE A 164 0.11 6.33 -12.73
C PHE A 164 -0.33 7.64 -12.06
N GLY A 165 -1.63 7.84 -11.88
CA GLY A 165 -2.16 8.99 -11.13
C GLY A 165 -1.67 9.02 -9.68
N SER A 166 -1.56 7.85 -9.03
CA SER A 166 -1.05 7.73 -7.66
C SER A 166 0.44 8.11 -7.57
N ILE A 167 1.28 7.72 -8.54
CA ILE A 167 2.71 8.08 -8.55
C ILE A 167 2.86 9.61 -8.58
N GLY A 168 2.24 10.28 -9.54
CA GLY A 168 2.31 11.73 -9.66
C GLY A 168 1.67 12.46 -8.49
N GLY A 169 0.47 12.03 -8.09
CA GLY A 169 -0.28 12.64 -6.99
C GLY A 169 0.42 12.57 -5.65
N ASN A 170 1.04 11.44 -5.31
CA ASN A 170 1.75 11.28 -4.04
C ASN A 170 3.01 12.13 -3.97
N ILE A 171 3.80 12.20 -5.05
CA ILE A 171 5.02 13.03 -5.09
C ILE A 171 4.66 14.51 -5.00
N ILE A 172 3.70 14.96 -5.81
CA ILE A 172 3.26 16.37 -5.81
C ILE A 172 2.61 16.71 -4.47
N GLY A 173 1.76 15.83 -3.93
CA GLY A 173 1.11 16.01 -2.63
C GLY A 173 2.12 16.14 -1.48
N GLY A 174 3.14 15.29 -1.46
CA GLY A 174 4.23 15.37 -0.48
C GLY A 174 5.00 16.68 -0.56
N TYR A 175 5.32 17.14 -1.76
CA TYR A 175 5.99 18.43 -1.96
C TYR A 175 5.12 19.62 -1.53
N LEU A 176 3.83 19.59 -1.84
CA LEU A 176 2.89 20.64 -1.43
C LEU A 176 2.68 20.65 0.08
N ALA A 177 2.64 19.48 0.73
CA ALA A 177 2.53 19.39 2.17
C ALA A 177 3.70 20.07 2.90
N ASP A 178 4.94 19.83 2.44
CA ASP A 178 6.12 20.50 3.05
C ASP A 178 6.19 22.00 2.75
N ARG A 179 5.55 22.45 1.67
CA ARG A 179 5.58 23.88 1.29
C ARG A 179 4.51 24.71 1.99
N PHE A 180 3.37 24.15 2.28
CA PHE A 180 2.18 24.86 2.78
C PHE A 180 1.71 24.39 4.16
N GLY A 181 2.22 23.28 4.67
CA GLY A 181 1.93 22.72 5.99
C GLY A 181 2.90 23.17 7.00
#